data_41564a587549168f916690b3e271131d
#
_entry.id   41564a587549168f916690b3e271131d
#
_cell.length_a   1.000
_cell.length_b   1.000
_cell.length_c   1.000
_cell.angle_alpha   90.00
_cell.angle_beta   90.00
_cell.angle_gamma   90.00
#
_symmetry.space_group_name_H-M   'P 1'
#
loop_
_entity.id
_entity.type
_entity.pdbx_description
1 polymer ?
#
loop_
_entity_poly.entity_id
_entity_poly.type
_entity_poly.pdbx_seq_one_letter_code
_entity_poly.pdbx_strand_id
1 'polypeptide(L)'
;MNHKIPMREILYFESNKRKVFIVTEKDTFVAYGKLNDIEESLKQSKVPFLRVHQSYLVNYKHVEGQAYDFVVMDNGKRISISEDRRKLIGEQYCSMEDTFYVNE
;
A
#
# COMPACT_ATOMS: atom_id res chain seq x y z
N MET A 1 22.42 11.55 -0.23
CA MET A 1 22.00 11.43 -1.66
C MET A 1 20.50 11.15 -1.74
N ASN A 2 19.82 11.89 -2.60
CA ASN A 2 18.39 11.67 -2.81
C ASN A 2 18.16 10.67 -3.93
N HIS A 3 17.35 9.66 -3.65
CA HIS A 3 16.95 8.70 -4.66
C HIS A 3 15.61 9.14 -5.26
N LYS A 4 15.50 9.02 -6.57
CA LYS A 4 14.22 9.19 -7.24
C LYS A 4 13.61 7.82 -7.44
N ILE A 5 12.45 7.61 -6.82
CA ILE A 5 11.74 6.34 -6.95
C ILE A 5 10.40 6.65 -7.62
N PRO A 6 10.18 6.20 -8.86
CA PRO A 6 8.87 6.39 -9.49
C PRO A 6 7.79 5.75 -8.61
N MET A 7 6.74 6.49 -8.34
CA MET A 7 5.67 6.00 -7.45
C MET A 7 5.07 4.69 -7.94
N ARG A 8 4.97 4.49 -9.25
CA ARG A 8 4.39 3.28 -9.81
C ARG A 8 5.24 2.03 -9.52
N GLU A 9 6.52 2.20 -9.15
CA GLU A 9 7.40 1.08 -8.81
C GLU A 9 7.35 0.72 -7.33
N ILE A 10 6.72 1.56 -6.52
CA ILE A 10 6.61 1.31 -5.08
C ILE A 10 5.46 0.34 -4.85
N LEU A 11 5.76 -0.80 -4.22
CA LEU A 11 4.76 -1.78 -3.84
C LEU A 11 4.02 -1.32 -2.58
N TYR A 12 4.78 -0.93 -1.56
CA TYR A 12 4.18 -0.47 -0.32
C TYR A 12 5.21 0.28 0.53
N PHE A 13 4.67 1.03 1.49
CA PHE A 13 5.44 1.67 2.56
C PHE A 13 5.13 0.93 3.85
N GLU A 14 6.16 0.67 4.63
CA GLU A 14 6.02 0.05 5.95
C GLU A 14 6.65 0.94 7.00
N SER A 15 5.86 1.32 8.00
CA SER A 15 6.33 2.12 9.12
C SER A 15 6.87 1.21 10.22
N ASN A 16 8.04 1.54 10.74
CA ASN A 16 8.62 0.86 11.89
C ASN A 16 9.33 1.90 12.75
N LYS A 17 8.68 2.27 13.85
CA LYS A 17 9.15 3.33 14.73
C LYS A 17 9.21 4.66 13.96
N ARG A 18 10.38 5.27 13.84
CA ARG A 18 10.57 6.54 13.13
C ARG A 18 11.03 6.37 11.70
N LYS A 19 11.13 5.13 11.25
CA LYS A 19 11.58 4.82 9.90
C LYS A 19 10.39 4.39 9.05
N VAL A 20 10.50 4.66 7.76
CA VAL A 20 9.55 4.16 6.77
C VAL A 20 10.37 3.42 5.73
N PHE A 21 10.04 2.15 5.54
CA PHE A 21 10.63 1.34 4.49
C PHE A 21 9.80 1.52 3.22
N ILE A 22 10.50 1.80 2.12
CA ILE A 22 9.87 1.98 0.81
C ILE A 22 10.27 0.78 -0.01
N VAL A 23 9.32 -0.12 -0.24
CA VAL A 23 9.58 -1.42 -0.85
C VAL A 23 9.20 -1.39 -2.31
N THR A 24 10.17 -1.68 -3.17
CA THR A 24 9.94 -1.91 -4.59
C THR A 24 10.18 -3.38 -4.88
N GLU A 25 9.97 -3.79 -6.12
CA GLU A 25 10.20 -5.19 -6.48
C GLU A 25 11.66 -5.61 -6.30
N LYS A 26 12.59 -4.69 -6.53
CA LYS A 26 14.03 -4.98 -6.50
C LYS A 26 14.74 -4.53 -5.25
N ASP A 27 14.29 -3.43 -4.64
CA ASP A 27 15.03 -2.77 -3.57
C ASP A 27 14.12 -2.34 -2.45
N THR A 28 14.73 -2.11 -1.28
CA THR A 28 14.07 -1.47 -0.15
C THR A 28 14.87 -0.25 0.25
N PHE A 29 14.21 0.88 0.33
CA PHE A 29 14.81 2.14 0.74
C PHE A 29 14.29 2.51 2.12
N VAL A 30 15.06 3.33 2.83
CA VAL A 30 14.69 3.77 4.17
C VAL A 30 14.60 5.29 4.19
N ALA A 31 13.49 5.81 4.71
CA ALA A 31 13.31 7.22 4.97
C ALA A 31 12.92 7.41 6.43
N TYR A 32 13.11 8.61 6.95
CA TYR A 32 12.67 8.95 8.29
C TYR A 32 11.41 9.81 8.17
N GLY A 33 10.44 9.55 9.05
CA GLY A 33 9.21 10.31 9.02
C GLY A 33 8.02 9.50 9.49
N LYS A 34 6.85 10.05 9.25
CA LYS A 34 5.58 9.44 9.65
C LYS A 34 4.81 8.98 8.42
N LEU A 35 4.24 7.79 8.51
CA LEU A 35 3.44 7.24 7.42
C LEU A 35 2.21 8.11 7.12
N ASN A 36 1.63 8.73 8.14
CA ASN A 36 0.49 9.64 7.95
C ASN A 36 0.84 10.82 7.03
N ASP A 37 2.06 11.37 7.17
CA ASP A 37 2.50 12.48 6.34
C ASP A 37 2.72 12.02 4.91
N ILE A 38 3.25 10.82 4.73
CA ILE A 38 3.44 10.24 3.41
C ILE A 38 2.08 10.01 2.75
N GLU A 39 1.15 9.42 3.48
CA GLU A 39 -0.20 9.18 2.98
C GLU A 39 -0.85 10.47 2.50
N GLU A 40 -0.74 11.54 3.30
CA GLU A 40 -1.32 12.82 2.94
C GLU A 40 -0.70 13.37 1.66
N SER A 41 0.63 13.28 1.53
CA SER A 41 1.32 13.78 0.34
C SER A 41 0.95 12.99 -0.92
N LEU A 42 0.58 11.72 -0.77
CA LEU A 42 0.23 10.86 -1.91
C LEU A 42 -1.22 11.02 -2.38
N LYS A 43 -2.05 11.74 -1.65
CA LYS A 43 -3.44 11.98 -2.07
C LYS A 43 -3.54 12.74 -3.39
N GLN A 44 -2.52 13.51 -3.73
CA GLN A 44 -2.45 14.23 -4.99
C GLN A 44 -1.92 13.37 -6.14
N SER A 45 -1.43 12.19 -5.82
CA SER A 45 -0.84 11.30 -6.81
C SER A 45 -1.91 10.58 -7.62
N LYS A 46 -1.58 10.28 -8.90
CA LYS A 46 -2.43 9.45 -9.75
C LYS A 46 -2.29 7.97 -9.41
N VAL A 47 -1.27 7.60 -8.65
CA VAL A 47 -1.07 6.22 -8.21
C VAL A 47 -1.89 5.99 -6.95
N PRO A 48 -2.82 5.03 -6.96
CA PRO A 48 -3.71 4.83 -5.82
C PRO A 48 -3.04 4.02 -4.71
N PHE A 49 -2.92 4.61 -3.54
CA PHE A 49 -2.41 3.94 -2.35
C PHE A 49 -3.53 3.73 -1.33
N LEU A 50 -3.50 2.60 -0.65
CA LEU A 50 -4.48 2.22 0.36
C LEU A 50 -3.81 2.05 1.72
N ARG A 51 -4.31 2.74 2.73
CA ARG A 51 -3.83 2.57 4.11
C ARG A 51 -4.54 1.37 4.73
N VAL A 52 -3.93 0.20 4.60
CA VAL A 52 -4.56 -1.05 5.05
C VAL A 52 -4.32 -1.34 6.52
N HIS A 53 -3.34 -0.66 7.11
CA HIS A 53 -2.90 -0.91 8.47
C HIS A 53 -2.22 0.35 9.00
N GLN A 54 -2.14 0.49 10.31
CA GLN A 54 -1.42 1.61 10.92
C GLN A 54 0.00 1.72 10.38
N SER A 55 0.62 0.60 10.08
CA SER A 55 2.01 0.53 9.64
C SER A 55 2.19 0.27 8.16
N TYR A 56 1.13 0.15 7.36
CA TYR A 56 1.25 -0.19 5.95
C TYR A 56 0.39 0.67 5.05
N LEU A 57 1.01 1.18 3.99
CA LEU A 57 0.35 1.92 2.92
C LEU A 57 0.73 1.23 1.62
N VAL A 58 -0.24 0.60 0.95
CA VAL A 58 0.04 -0.27 -0.20
C VAL A 58 -0.41 0.37 -1.50
N ASN A 59 0.35 0.10 -2.56
CA ASN A 59 -0.02 0.51 -3.91
C ASN A 59 -1.04 -0.48 -4.47
N TYR A 60 -2.26 -0.01 -4.74
CA TYR A 60 -3.31 -0.84 -5.28
C TYR A 60 -2.88 -1.56 -6.57
N LYS A 61 -2.08 -0.90 -7.42
CA LYS A 61 -1.64 -1.47 -8.69
C LYS A 61 -0.75 -2.70 -8.52
N HIS A 62 -0.16 -2.86 -7.35
CA HIS A 62 0.71 -3.99 -7.04
C HIS A 62 0.07 -4.97 -6.06
N VAL A 63 -1.23 -4.83 -5.80
CA VAL A 63 -1.99 -5.82 -5.04
C VAL A 63 -2.37 -6.94 -5.99
N GLU A 64 -1.81 -8.13 -5.76
CA GLU A 64 -2.12 -9.32 -6.57
C GLU A 64 -3.47 -9.90 -6.18
N GLY A 65 -3.80 -9.87 -4.90
CA GLY A 65 -5.05 -10.39 -4.40
C GLY A 65 -5.47 -9.78 -3.09
N GLN A 66 -6.76 -9.76 -2.83
CA GLN A 66 -7.33 -9.21 -1.61
C GLN A 66 -8.30 -10.20 -0.99
N ALA A 67 -8.12 -10.45 0.30
CA ALA A 67 -9.11 -11.12 1.14
C ALA A 67 -9.71 -10.08 2.08
N TYR A 68 -10.64 -10.51 2.91
CA TYR A 68 -11.29 -9.61 3.86
C TYR A 68 -10.31 -9.02 4.88
N ASP A 69 -9.33 -9.81 5.31
CA ASP A 69 -8.43 -9.45 6.39
C ASP A 69 -6.96 -9.31 5.98
N PHE A 70 -6.65 -9.47 4.70
CA PHE A 70 -5.28 -9.25 4.20
C PHE A 70 -5.26 -8.95 2.71
N VAL A 71 -4.13 -8.42 2.26
CA VAL A 71 -3.79 -8.29 0.83
C VAL A 71 -2.50 -9.03 0.57
N VAL A 72 -2.33 -9.50 -0.67
CA VAL A 72 -1.08 -10.11 -1.13
C VAL A 72 -0.50 -9.20 -2.20
N MET A 73 0.75 -8.80 -2.01
CA MET A 73 1.45 -7.93 -2.95
C MET A 73 2.14 -8.75 -4.03
N ASP A 74 2.52 -8.10 -5.13
CA ASP A 74 3.18 -8.76 -6.26
C ASP A 74 4.46 -9.50 -5.87
N ASN A 75 5.13 -9.08 -4.82
CA ASN A 75 6.32 -9.75 -4.32
C ASN A 75 6.02 -10.92 -3.37
N GLY A 76 4.75 -11.26 -3.22
CA GLY A 76 4.31 -12.35 -2.33
C GLY A 76 4.10 -11.95 -0.89
N LYS A 77 4.39 -10.71 -0.52
CA LYS A 77 4.18 -10.26 0.85
C LYS A 77 2.70 -10.21 1.17
N ARG A 78 2.32 -10.89 2.26
CA ARG A 78 0.96 -10.82 2.80
C ARG A 78 0.93 -9.74 3.87
N ILE A 79 0.02 -8.78 3.73
CA ILE A 79 -0.12 -7.65 4.64
C ILE A 79 -1.52 -7.65 5.22
N SER A 80 -1.61 -7.68 6.56
CA SER A 80 -2.89 -7.67 7.26
C SER A 80 -3.60 -6.34 7.09
N ILE A 81 -4.92 -6.42 6.91
CA ILE A 81 -5.79 -5.25 6.97
C ILE A 81 -6.31 -5.17 8.40
N SER A 82 -6.04 -4.05 9.08
CA SER A 82 -6.50 -3.91 10.46
C SER A 82 -8.02 -3.96 10.54
N GLU A 83 -8.52 -4.50 11.63
CA GLU A 83 -9.95 -4.78 11.79
C GLU A 83 -10.84 -3.56 11.53
N ASP A 84 -10.43 -2.40 12.05
CA ASP A 84 -11.17 -1.16 11.90
C ASP A 84 -11.15 -0.59 10.48
N ARG A 85 -10.30 -1.13 9.59
CA ARG A 85 -10.18 -0.64 8.21
C ARG A 85 -10.77 -1.59 7.18
N ARG A 86 -11.18 -2.79 7.58
CA ARG A 86 -11.59 -3.84 6.63
C ARG A 86 -12.76 -3.44 5.75
N LYS A 87 -13.77 -2.82 6.34
CA LYS A 87 -14.93 -2.39 5.56
C LYS A 87 -14.56 -1.31 4.54
N LEU A 88 -13.84 -0.29 4.99
CA LEU A 88 -13.43 0.82 4.13
C LEU A 88 -12.52 0.34 3.00
N ILE A 89 -11.54 -0.50 3.33
CA ILE A 89 -10.60 -1.02 2.33
C ILE A 89 -11.33 -1.87 1.30
N GLY A 90 -12.27 -2.71 1.72
CA GLY A 90 -13.08 -3.48 0.78
C GLY A 90 -13.83 -2.60 -0.20
N GLU A 91 -14.43 -1.53 0.29
CA GLU A 91 -15.16 -0.58 -0.54
C GLU A 91 -14.22 0.16 -1.50
N GLN A 92 -13.08 0.63 -1.00
CA GLN A 92 -12.09 1.33 -1.82
C GLN A 92 -11.53 0.41 -2.90
N TYR A 93 -11.20 -0.82 -2.54
CA TYR A 93 -10.65 -1.80 -3.48
C TYR A 93 -11.60 -2.04 -4.64
N CYS A 94 -12.87 -2.25 -4.35
CA CYS A 94 -13.87 -2.52 -5.38
C CYS A 94 -14.17 -1.32 -6.27
N SER A 95 -13.91 -0.09 -5.80
CA SER A 95 -14.21 1.13 -6.56
C SER A 95 -13.05 1.63 -7.41
N MET A 96 -11.87 1.04 -7.27
CA MET A 96 -10.65 1.64 -7.84
C MET A 96 -10.44 1.42 -9.32
N GLU A 97 -11.04 0.48 -9.96
CA GLU A 97 -10.90 0.28 -11.40
C GLU A 97 -12.10 -0.47 -11.94
N ASP A 98 -12.23 -0.46 -13.26
CA ASP A 98 -13.19 -1.29 -13.96
C ASP A 98 -12.67 -2.73 -13.97
N THR A 99 -12.69 -3.38 -12.82
CA THR A 99 -12.18 -4.72 -12.65
C THR A 99 -13.33 -5.64 -12.24
N PHE A 100 -13.39 -6.78 -12.88
CA PHE A 100 -14.37 -7.80 -12.54
C PHE A 100 -13.82 -8.71 -11.45
N TYR A 101 -14.49 -8.77 -10.31
CA TYR A 101 -14.05 -9.58 -9.18
C TYR A 101 -14.84 -10.88 -9.13
N VAL A 102 -14.13 -11.98 -8.92
CA VAL A 102 -14.73 -13.30 -8.75
C VAL A 102 -14.66 -13.66 -7.27
N ASN A 103 -15.80 -13.93 -6.68
CA ASN A 103 -15.87 -14.43 -5.31
C ASN A 103 -15.76 -15.95 -5.33
N GLU A 104 -14.79 -16.45 -4.59
CA GLU A 104 -14.61 -17.90 -4.45
C GLU A 104 -14.88 -18.36 -3.04
#